data_cca46038e8e48427deda04a4f4972c2d
#
_entry.id   cca46038e8e48427deda04a4f4972c2d
#
_cell.length_a   1.000
_cell.length_b   1.000
_cell.length_c   1.000
_cell.angle_alpha   90.00
_cell.angle_beta   90.00
_cell.angle_gamma   90.00
#
_symmetry.space_group_name_H-M   'P 1'
#
loop_
_entity.id
_entity.type
_entity.pdbx_description
1 polymer ?
#
loop_
_entity_poly.entity_id
_entity_poly.type
_entity_poly.pdbx_seq_one_letter_code
_entity_poly.pdbx_strand_id
1 'polypeptide(L)'
;MSVIGIVAEYNPFHSGHEFLMNQARLAAKNDPIIVVMSGNYVQRGQMAIMDKWQRAKAALASGADLVFELPFSFAVQPADIFANGSIKMLSDLGVSELFFGVEDANLNFSYLGQKINQIPKNRMDFRDYTQTYATQYNEMVAREVGHEVNQPNMMLAVAYAVASEQLKNPLHLHPITRVGSGHDDPLLQDKIVSSATAIRNYCLHHPNDLSELKKYLPKGELVSLESQKVYPNWNLLFNFLKYRIESASLEELQSIYQMSEGLEYKMKEEIHTAEDFTSFLRQIKSKRYTYARLRRLCLYTLLNVTEKEIKDSYQDVSTLLLGYSSRGRNYLKKIRKDVQVPIISKVDKKN
;
A
#
# COMPACT_ATOMS: atom_id res chain seq x y z
N MET A 1 -16.51 -19.97 11.96
CA MET A 1 -16.56 -18.52 11.78
C MET A 1 -15.40 -18.19 10.84
N SER A 2 -15.71 -17.68 9.66
CA SER A 2 -14.74 -17.46 8.59
C SER A 2 -14.51 -15.94 8.48
N VAL A 3 -13.46 -15.44 9.14
CA VAL A 3 -13.17 -14.01 9.15
C VAL A 3 -12.43 -13.64 7.88
N ILE A 4 -12.99 -12.72 7.10
CA ILE A 4 -12.41 -12.27 5.83
C ILE A 4 -11.53 -11.04 6.04
N GLY A 5 -10.36 -11.07 5.43
CA GLY A 5 -9.42 -9.95 5.36
C GLY A 5 -9.32 -9.34 3.97
N ILE A 6 -9.10 -8.04 3.93
CA ILE A 6 -8.73 -7.29 2.72
C ILE A 6 -7.57 -6.36 3.08
N VAL A 7 -6.54 -6.33 2.23
CA VAL A 7 -5.46 -5.34 2.31
C VAL A 7 -5.73 -4.26 1.27
N ALA A 8 -5.65 -2.99 1.67
CA ALA A 8 -6.04 -1.89 0.79
C ALA A 8 -5.24 -0.61 0.98
N GLU A 9 -5.25 0.24 -0.04
CA GLU A 9 -4.84 1.64 0.03
C GLU A 9 -6.03 2.58 -0.08
N TYR A 10 -7.02 2.22 -0.91
CA TYR A 10 -8.20 3.04 -1.21
C TYR A 10 -7.84 4.49 -1.57
N ASN A 11 -7.03 4.66 -2.56
CA ASN A 11 -6.46 5.95 -2.94
C ASN A 11 -6.94 6.48 -4.31
N PRO A 12 -8.22 6.94 -4.42
CA PRO A 12 -9.34 6.82 -3.49
C PRO A 12 -10.04 5.45 -3.53
N PHE A 13 -11.07 5.25 -2.70
CA PHE A 13 -12.01 4.14 -2.83
C PHE A 13 -12.84 4.32 -4.10
N HIS A 14 -12.92 3.31 -4.96
CA HIS A 14 -13.60 3.39 -6.26
C HIS A 14 -14.42 2.13 -6.56
N SER A 15 -15.19 2.13 -7.65
CA SER A 15 -16.10 1.03 -8.04
C SER A 15 -15.42 -0.34 -8.12
N GLY A 16 -14.14 -0.42 -8.49
CA GLY A 16 -13.37 -1.68 -8.45
C GLY A 16 -13.13 -2.20 -7.03
N HIS A 17 -12.92 -1.32 -6.06
CA HIS A 17 -12.82 -1.69 -4.65
C HIS A 17 -14.19 -2.10 -4.08
N GLU A 18 -15.25 -1.40 -4.48
CA GLU A 18 -16.62 -1.75 -4.11
C GLU A 18 -17.01 -3.14 -4.66
N PHE A 19 -16.63 -3.45 -5.89
CA PHE A 19 -16.82 -4.79 -6.47
C PHE A 19 -16.13 -5.88 -5.62
N LEU A 20 -14.85 -5.71 -5.28
CA LEU A 20 -14.11 -6.65 -4.42
C LEU A 20 -14.79 -6.80 -3.05
N MET A 21 -15.19 -5.69 -2.43
CA MET A 21 -15.89 -5.70 -1.14
C MET A 21 -17.21 -6.47 -1.21
N ASN A 22 -17.95 -6.30 -2.29
CA ASN A 22 -19.22 -7.03 -2.53
C ASN A 22 -18.99 -8.54 -2.67
N GLN A 23 -17.93 -8.97 -3.40
CA GLN A 23 -17.56 -10.38 -3.48
C GLN A 23 -17.21 -10.96 -2.10
N ALA A 24 -16.39 -10.24 -1.35
CA ALA A 24 -16.05 -10.61 0.02
C ALA A 24 -17.28 -10.68 0.93
N ARG A 25 -18.22 -9.73 0.82
CA ARG A 25 -19.46 -9.72 1.62
C ARG A 25 -20.40 -10.89 1.28
N LEU A 26 -20.51 -11.25 0.01
CA LEU A 26 -21.28 -12.43 -0.42
C LEU A 26 -20.71 -13.71 0.19
N ALA A 27 -19.38 -13.86 0.21
CA ALA A 27 -18.71 -15.00 0.81
C ALA A 27 -18.82 -15.01 2.34
N ALA A 28 -18.64 -13.84 2.97
CA ALA A 28 -18.67 -13.68 4.43
C ALA A 28 -20.06 -13.97 5.05
N LYS A 29 -21.13 -13.77 4.29
CA LYS A 29 -22.51 -13.84 4.81
C LYS A 29 -22.66 -12.94 6.06
N ASN A 30 -22.63 -13.53 7.25
CA ASN A 30 -22.74 -12.85 8.54
C ASN A 30 -21.41 -12.71 9.29
N ASP A 31 -20.33 -13.27 8.78
CA ASP A 31 -19.01 -13.17 9.39
C ASP A 31 -18.37 -11.78 9.12
N PRO A 32 -17.45 -11.33 9.97
CA PRO A 32 -16.86 -10.00 9.84
C PRO A 32 -15.89 -9.92 8.67
N ILE A 33 -15.83 -8.72 8.04
CA ILE A 33 -14.80 -8.32 7.10
C ILE A 33 -13.88 -7.30 7.76
N ILE A 34 -12.58 -7.61 7.80
CA ILE A 34 -11.53 -6.77 8.36
C ILE A 34 -10.70 -6.21 7.22
N VAL A 35 -10.55 -4.91 7.21
CA VAL A 35 -9.66 -4.20 6.27
C VAL A 35 -8.43 -3.70 7.03
N VAL A 36 -7.24 -4.04 6.52
CA VAL A 36 -5.98 -3.41 6.89
C VAL A 36 -5.61 -2.43 5.78
N MET A 37 -5.54 -1.15 6.11
CA MET A 37 -5.44 -0.06 5.14
C MET A 37 -4.24 0.84 5.43
N SER A 38 -3.48 1.21 4.38
CA SER A 38 -2.44 2.23 4.50
C SER A 38 -2.98 3.53 5.10
N GLY A 39 -2.18 4.17 5.96
CA GLY A 39 -2.45 5.49 6.52
C GLY A 39 -2.44 6.59 5.46
N ASN A 40 -2.03 7.81 5.83
CA ASN A 40 -2.01 8.95 4.90
C ASN A 40 -0.93 8.86 3.82
N TYR A 41 -0.01 7.91 3.95
CA TYR A 41 1.02 7.59 2.96
C TYR A 41 0.86 6.15 2.49
N VAL A 42 1.06 5.94 1.19
CA VAL A 42 0.80 4.66 0.52
C VAL A 42 2.09 4.00 0.04
N GLN A 43 2.00 2.74 -0.33
CA GLN A 43 3.09 1.81 -0.61
C GLN A 43 4.17 2.37 -1.56
N ARG A 44 3.77 3.14 -2.56
CA ARG A 44 4.68 3.73 -3.56
C ARG A 44 5.30 5.06 -3.13
N GLY A 45 5.19 5.47 -1.85
CA GLY A 45 5.75 6.71 -1.34
C GLY A 45 4.99 7.95 -1.82
N GLN A 46 3.68 7.86 -1.91
CA GLN A 46 2.78 8.97 -2.25
C GLN A 46 1.87 9.28 -1.08
N MET A 47 1.38 10.52 -1.02
CA MET A 47 0.25 10.87 -0.16
C MET A 47 -1.02 10.24 -0.72
N ALA A 48 -1.89 9.75 0.15
CA ALA A 48 -3.24 9.42 -0.23
C ALA A 48 -4.02 10.70 -0.57
N ILE A 49 -4.85 10.64 -1.63
CA ILE A 49 -5.62 11.82 -2.08
C ILE A 49 -6.64 12.29 -1.05
N MET A 50 -7.05 11.40 -0.14
CA MET A 50 -7.94 11.67 0.99
C MET A 50 -7.31 11.16 2.28
N ASP A 51 -7.68 11.74 3.42
CA ASP A 51 -7.20 11.25 4.71
C ASP A 51 -7.70 9.84 5.04
N LYS A 52 -7.02 9.18 5.97
CA LYS A 52 -7.31 7.80 6.35
C LYS A 52 -8.71 7.60 6.93
N TRP A 53 -9.28 8.62 7.59
CA TRP A 53 -10.59 8.52 8.22
C TRP A 53 -11.72 8.53 7.20
N GLN A 54 -11.61 9.38 6.17
CA GLN A 54 -12.56 9.44 5.07
C GLN A 54 -12.54 8.13 4.28
N ARG A 55 -11.35 7.59 3.97
CA ARG A 55 -11.21 6.31 3.26
C ARG A 55 -11.73 5.13 4.09
N ALA A 56 -11.50 5.12 5.40
CA ALA A 56 -12.08 4.12 6.29
C ALA A 56 -13.62 4.19 6.34
N LYS A 57 -14.19 5.42 6.34
CA LYS A 57 -15.63 5.63 6.27
C LYS A 57 -16.23 5.06 4.97
N ALA A 58 -15.55 5.25 3.83
CA ALA A 58 -15.98 4.68 2.55
C ALA A 58 -15.96 3.14 2.58
N ALA A 59 -14.91 2.54 3.12
CA ALA A 59 -14.82 1.09 3.29
C ALA A 59 -15.94 0.52 4.17
N LEU A 60 -16.24 1.17 5.30
CA LEU A 60 -17.34 0.78 6.19
C LEU A 60 -18.71 0.91 5.51
N ALA A 61 -18.94 2.01 4.77
CA ALA A 61 -20.17 2.22 4.02
C ALA A 61 -20.38 1.17 2.93
N SER A 62 -19.29 0.61 2.40
CA SER A 62 -19.30 -0.43 1.36
C SER A 62 -19.31 -1.87 1.94
N GLY A 63 -19.34 -2.05 3.27
CA GLY A 63 -19.55 -3.36 3.86
C GLY A 63 -18.39 -3.90 4.72
N ALA A 64 -17.30 -3.18 4.90
CA ALA A 64 -16.29 -3.56 5.91
C ALA A 64 -16.89 -3.48 7.33
N ASP A 65 -16.41 -4.34 8.22
CA ASP A 65 -16.85 -4.33 9.61
C ASP A 65 -15.81 -3.70 10.55
N LEU A 66 -14.55 -3.79 10.20
CA LEU A 66 -13.42 -3.21 10.92
C LEU A 66 -12.41 -2.66 9.92
N VAL A 67 -11.90 -1.48 10.17
CA VAL A 67 -10.81 -0.88 9.39
C VAL A 67 -9.68 -0.50 10.34
N PHE A 68 -8.51 -1.10 10.10
CA PHE A 68 -7.29 -0.84 10.86
C PHE A 68 -6.25 -0.15 9.98
N GLU A 69 -5.45 0.72 10.56
CA GLU A 69 -4.31 1.33 9.90
C GLU A 69 -3.12 0.38 9.87
N LEU A 70 -2.59 0.11 8.68
CA LEU A 70 -1.28 -0.51 8.55
C LEU A 70 -0.22 0.49 8.99
N PRO A 71 0.62 0.17 9.99
CA PRO A 71 1.67 1.08 10.46
C PRO A 71 2.55 1.57 9.31
N PHE A 72 3.02 2.82 9.41
CA PHE A 72 3.85 3.46 8.38
C PHE A 72 5.05 2.60 7.98
N SER A 73 5.70 1.96 8.95
CA SER A 73 6.86 1.09 8.74
C SER A 73 6.58 -0.13 7.85
N PHE A 74 5.33 -0.52 7.68
CA PHE A 74 4.89 -1.56 6.74
C PHE A 74 4.17 -0.97 5.53
N ALA A 75 3.44 0.14 5.70
CA ALA A 75 2.63 0.73 4.64
C ALA A 75 3.47 1.34 3.50
N VAL A 76 4.57 2.03 3.85
CA VAL A 76 5.44 2.71 2.87
C VAL A 76 6.67 1.83 2.63
N GLN A 77 6.49 0.70 1.95
CA GLN A 77 7.55 -0.30 1.80
C GLN A 77 7.49 -1.01 0.42
N PRO A 78 8.54 -1.76 0.02
CA PRO A 78 8.44 -2.72 -1.06
C PRO A 78 7.32 -3.75 -0.81
N ALA A 79 6.87 -4.43 -1.88
CA ALA A 79 5.70 -5.30 -1.83
C ALA A 79 5.82 -6.44 -0.80
N ASP A 80 7.00 -7.00 -0.62
CA ASP A 80 7.30 -8.06 0.33
C ASP A 80 7.11 -7.64 1.79
N ILE A 81 7.66 -6.50 2.19
CA ILE A 81 7.52 -5.96 3.56
C ILE A 81 6.08 -5.49 3.80
N PHE A 82 5.47 -4.83 2.81
CA PHE A 82 4.07 -4.42 2.86
C PHE A 82 3.15 -5.63 3.08
N ALA A 83 3.35 -6.70 2.30
CA ALA A 83 2.59 -7.94 2.41
C ALA A 83 2.80 -8.61 3.76
N ASN A 84 4.06 -8.76 4.21
CA ASN A 84 4.37 -9.39 5.49
C ASN A 84 3.68 -8.68 6.66
N GLY A 85 3.77 -7.34 6.74
CA GLY A 85 3.11 -6.57 7.79
C GLY A 85 1.58 -6.71 7.73
N SER A 86 1.00 -6.62 6.53
CA SER A 86 -0.45 -6.72 6.33
C SER A 86 -1.00 -8.10 6.68
N ILE A 87 -0.37 -9.16 6.20
CA ILE A 87 -0.80 -10.54 6.39
C ILE A 87 -0.64 -10.97 7.85
N LYS A 88 0.49 -10.61 8.48
CA LYS A 88 0.68 -10.87 9.90
C LYS A 88 -0.38 -10.17 10.74
N MET A 89 -0.65 -8.90 10.48
CA MET A 89 -1.68 -8.14 11.19
C MET A 89 -3.07 -8.76 11.01
N LEU A 90 -3.45 -9.14 9.79
CA LEU A 90 -4.71 -9.82 9.54
C LEU A 90 -4.81 -11.15 10.30
N SER A 91 -3.74 -11.94 10.31
CA SER A 91 -3.67 -13.19 11.10
C SER A 91 -3.81 -12.93 12.60
N ASP A 92 -3.14 -11.93 13.15
CA ASP A 92 -3.23 -11.54 14.57
C ASP A 92 -4.64 -11.07 14.95
N LEU A 93 -5.40 -10.52 13.99
CA LEU A 93 -6.80 -10.13 14.12
C LEU A 93 -7.79 -11.30 13.90
N GLY A 94 -7.30 -12.53 13.71
CA GLY A 94 -8.12 -13.74 13.57
C GLY A 94 -8.71 -13.95 12.17
N VAL A 95 -8.18 -13.30 11.15
CA VAL A 95 -8.56 -13.53 9.75
C VAL A 95 -8.11 -14.92 9.32
N SER A 96 -8.99 -15.64 8.61
CA SER A 96 -8.73 -16.95 8.03
C SER A 96 -8.77 -16.97 6.49
N GLU A 97 -9.38 -15.97 5.86
CA GLU A 97 -9.57 -15.88 4.42
C GLU A 97 -9.14 -14.51 3.91
N LEU A 98 -8.36 -14.45 2.84
CA LEU A 98 -7.88 -13.20 2.23
C LEU A 98 -8.49 -13.02 0.84
N PHE A 99 -9.21 -11.92 0.64
CA PHE A 99 -9.74 -11.50 -0.65
C PHE A 99 -8.88 -10.38 -1.25
N PHE A 100 -8.47 -10.53 -2.51
CA PHE A 100 -7.65 -9.54 -3.20
C PHE A 100 -7.90 -9.54 -4.71
N GLY A 101 -7.72 -8.37 -5.33
CA GLY A 101 -7.90 -8.22 -6.78
C GLY A 101 -6.62 -8.50 -7.54
N VAL A 102 -6.70 -9.28 -8.63
CA VAL A 102 -5.60 -9.63 -9.52
C VAL A 102 -6.00 -9.50 -10.98
N GLU A 103 -5.03 -9.47 -11.87
CA GLU A 103 -5.26 -9.47 -13.31
C GLU A 103 -5.65 -10.87 -13.83
N ASP A 104 -5.09 -11.92 -13.25
CA ASP A 104 -5.43 -13.33 -13.54
C ASP A 104 -5.69 -14.11 -12.24
N ALA A 105 -6.95 -14.43 -11.98
CA ALA A 105 -7.39 -15.19 -10.80
C ALA A 105 -7.28 -16.72 -10.97
N ASN A 106 -6.90 -17.22 -12.17
CA ASN A 106 -6.79 -18.67 -12.40
C ASN A 106 -5.50 -19.26 -11.82
N LEU A 107 -4.54 -18.43 -11.43
CA LEU A 107 -3.28 -18.90 -10.84
C LEU A 107 -3.49 -19.42 -9.42
N ASN A 108 -2.81 -20.51 -9.10
CA ASN A 108 -2.80 -21.05 -7.75
C ASN A 108 -1.77 -20.31 -6.89
N PHE A 109 -2.21 -19.23 -6.24
CA PHE A 109 -1.33 -18.37 -5.42
C PHE A 109 -0.73 -19.10 -4.22
N SER A 110 -1.45 -20.01 -3.56
CA SER A 110 -0.89 -20.82 -2.47
C SER A 110 0.27 -21.67 -2.96
N TYR A 111 0.13 -22.32 -4.10
CA TYR A 111 1.22 -23.09 -4.71
C TYR A 111 2.43 -22.19 -5.05
N LEU A 112 2.19 -20.99 -5.61
CA LEU A 112 3.24 -20.01 -5.91
C LEU A 112 3.97 -19.58 -4.63
N GLY A 113 3.23 -19.27 -3.58
CA GLY A 113 3.79 -18.90 -2.27
C GLY A 113 4.68 -19.99 -1.67
N GLN A 114 4.22 -21.24 -1.70
CA GLN A 114 4.99 -22.40 -1.25
C GLN A 114 6.28 -22.58 -2.05
N LYS A 115 6.21 -22.54 -3.37
CA LYS A 115 7.37 -22.66 -4.25
C LYS A 115 8.41 -21.59 -3.99
N ILE A 116 8.00 -20.33 -3.90
CA ILE A 116 8.91 -19.21 -3.66
C ILE A 116 9.58 -19.32 -2.28
N ASN A 117 8.84 -19.71 -1.24
CA ASN A 117 9.41 -19.92 0.10
C ASN A 117 10.43 -21.08 0.16
N GLN A 118 10.41 -22.02 -0.81
CA GLN A 118 11.40 -23.09 -0.92
C GLN A 118 12.69 -22.65 -1.64
N ILE A 119 12.70 -21.48 -2.30
CA ILE A 119 13.89 -20.98 -2.99
C ILE A 119 14.96 -20.62 -1.96
N PRO A 120 16.16 -21.22 -2.06
CA PRO A 120 17.25 -20.91 -1.14
C PRO A 120 17.62 -19.42 -1.15
N LYS A 121 17.83 -18.83 0.04
CA LYS A 121 18.14 -17.40 0.17
C LYS A 121 19.37 -16.95 -0.62
N ASN A 122 20.36 -17.82 -0.82
CA ASN A 122 21.54 -17.52 -1.62
C ASN A 122 21.24 -17.37 -3.13
N ARG A 123 20.12 -17.90 -3.64
CA ARG A 123 19.62 -17.64 -5.00
C ARG A 123 18.88 -16.31 -5.12
N MET A 124 18.55 -15.67 -4.00
CA MET A 124 17.93 -14.35 -3.94
C MET A 124 18.98 -13.23 -3.75
N ASP A 125 20.27 -13.56 -3.79
CA ASP A 125 21.36 -12.58 -3.73
C ASP A 125 21.59 -11.98 -5.14
N PHE A 126 20.79 -11.00 -5.47
CA PHE A 126 20.79 -10.37 -6.79
C PHE A 126 21.96 -9.38 -6.91
N ARG A 127 22.93 -9.69 -7.77
CA ARG A 127 24.17 -8.94 -7.96
C ARG A 127 24.26 -8.21 -9.30
N ASP A 128 23.23 -8.30 -10.14
CA ASP A 128 23.20 -7.55 -11.38
C ASP A 128 22.81 -6.08 -11.10
N TYR A 129 23.81 -5.25 -11.00
CA TYR A 129 23.63 -3.80 -10.77
C TYR A 129 23.13 -3.04 -12.00
N THR A 130 22.94 -3.68 -13.12
CA THR A 130 22.32 -3.07 -14.33
C THR A 130 20.81 -3.10 -14.28
N GLN A 131 20.22 -3.91 -13.40
CA GLN A 131 18.79 -4.07 -13.21
C GLN A 131 18.34 -3.70 -11.80
N THR A 132 17.03 -3.43 -11.62
CA THR A 132 16.48 -3.23 -10.29
C THR A 132 16.31 -4.57 -9.57
N TYR A 133 16.36 -4.55 -8.21
CA TYR A 133 16.02 -5.72 -7.40
C TYR A 133 14.65 -6.32 -7.79
N ALA A 134 13.63 -5.47 -8.00
CA ALA A 134 12.30 -5.92 -8.39
C ALA A 134 12.30 -6.66 -9.73
N THR A 135 13.08 -6.21 -10.71
CA THR A 135 13.21 -6.88 -12.01
C THR A 135 13.83 -8.27 -11.84
N GLN A 136 14.96 -8.35 -11.15
CA GLN A 136 15.65 -9.62 -10.91
C GLN A 136 14.79 -10.61 -10.12
N TYR A 137 14.05 -10.10 -9.11
CA TYR A 137 13.10 -10.92 -8.34
C TYR A 137 11.99 -11.48 -9.24
N ASN A 138 11.37 -10.65 -10.08
CA ASN A 138 10.32 -11.09 -10.99
C ASN A 138 10.82 -12.11 -12.03
N GLU A 139 12.00 -11.90 -12.58
CA GLU A 139 12.63 -12.86 -13.52
C GLU A 139 12.89 -14.21 -12.83
N MET A 140 13.35 -14.18 -11.58
CA MET A 140 13.55 -15.40 -10.79
C MET A 140 12.21 -16.11 -10.56
N VAL A 141 11.19 -15.38 -10.11
CA VAL A 141 9.85 -15.93 -9.89
C VAL A 141 9.30 -16.53 -11.18
N ALA A 142 9.37 -15.80 -12.30
CA ALA A 142 8.90 -16.29 -13.61
C ALA A 142 9.59 -17.58 -14.03
N ARG A 143 10.90 -17.71 -13.79
CA ARG A 143 11.68 -18.91 -14.10
C ARG A 143 11.29 -20.10 -13.22
N GLU A 144 11.10 -19.89 -11.93
CA GLU A 144 10.83 -20.98 -10.98
C GLU A 144 9.36 -21.46 -11.03
N VAL A 145 8.42 -20.57 -11.37
CA VAL A 145 6.99 -20.88 -11.36
C VAL A 145 6.36 -20.95 -12.75
N GLY A 146 7.11 -20.59 -13.81
CA GLY A 146 6.65 -20.70 -15.21
C GLY A 146 5.65 -19.61 -15.62
N HIS A 147 5.46 -18.55 -14.82
CA HIS A 147 4.54 -17.45 -15.09
C HIS A 147 5.20 -16.10 -14.86
N GLU A 148 4.96 -15.13 -15.75
CA GLU A 148 5.39 -13.76 -15.56
C GLU A 148 4.54 -13.06 -14.48
N VAL A 149 5.22 -12.45 -13.50
CA VAL A 149 4.62 -11.71 -12.40
C VAL A 149 5.07 -10.25 -12.46
N ASN A 150 4.82 -9.59 -13.59
CA ASN A 150 5.29 -8.23 -13.86
C ASN A 150 4.20 -7.15 -13.62
N GLN A 151 2.95 -7.57 -13.47
CA GLN A 151 1.84 -6.63 -13.20
C GLN A 151 1.75 -6.31 -11.69
N PRO A 152 1.46 -5.05 -11.31
CA PRO A 152 1.54 -4.61 -9.93
C PRO A 152 0.66 -5.38 -8.95
N ASN A 153 -0.59 -5.75 -9.33
CA ASN A 153 -1.46 -6.50 -8.43
C ASN A 153 -1.03 -7.98 -8.34
N MET A 154 -0.51 -8.56 -9.44
CA MET A 154 0.09 -9.89 -9.41
C MET A 154 1.29 -9.96 -8.48
N MET A 155 2.18 -8.94 -8.50
CA MET A 155 3.32 -8.86 -7.59
C MET A 155 2.87 -8.82 -6.12
N LEU A 156 1.84 -8.02 -5.81
CA LEU A 156 1.28 -7.95 -4.46
C LEU A 156 0.61 -9.28 -4.06
N ALA A 157 -0.14 -9.90 -4.96
CA ALA A 157 -0.80 -11.19 -4.72
C ALA A 157 0.20 -12.30 -4.41
N VAL A 158 1.30 -12.37 -5.16
CA VAL A 158 2.41 -13.31 -4.89
C VAL A 158 3.05 -12.98 -3.54
N ALA A 159 3.29 -11.71 -3.22
CA ALA A 159 3.84 -11.32 -1.93
C ALA A 159 2.90 -11.69 -0.76
N TYR A 160 1.57 -11.54 -0.92
CA TYR A 160 0.59 -12.01 0.07
C TYR A 160 0.64 -13.53 0.24
N ALA A 161 0.75 -14.28 -0.86
CA ALA A 161 0.84 -15.73 -0.82
C ALA A 161 2.11 -16.18 -0.08
N VAL A 162 3.27 -15.60 -0.41
CA VAL A 162 4.55 -15.87 0.26
C VAL A 162 4.45 -15.56 1.76
N ALA A 163 3.89 -14.41 2.14
CA ALA A 163 3.72 -14.03 3.54
C ALA A 163 2.72 -14.94 4.28
N SER A 164 1.65 -15.36 3.61
CA SER A 164 0.65 -16.27 4.18
C SER A 164 1.24 -17.63 4.51
N GLU A 165 2.05 -18.21 3.61
CA GLU A 165 2.71 -19.50 3.82
C GLU A 165 3.76 -19.48 4.96
N GLN A 166 4.19 -18.30 5.40
CA GLN A 166 5.08 -18.14 6.56
C GLN A 166 4.33 -18.14 7.90
N LEU A 167 3.00 -18.05 7.88
CA LEU A 167 2.18 -18.14 9.08
C LEU A 167 2.08 -19.58 9.58
N LYS A 168 1.85 -19.76 10.88
CA LYS A 168 1.55 -21.08 11.47
C LYS A 168 0.32 -21.72 10.82
N ASN A 169 -0.69 -20.90 10.52
CA ASN A 169 -1.90 -21.28 9.81
C ASN A 169 -2.05 -20.36 8.61
N PRO A 170 -1.66 -20.79 7.40
CA PRO A 170 -1.81 -19.99 6.19
C PRO A 170 -3.27 -19.59 5.94
N LEU A 171 -3.47 -18.40 5.39
CA LEU A 171 -4.80 -17.90 5.02
C LEU A 171 -5.29 -18.61 3.75
N HIS A 172 -6.60 -18.83 3.67
CA HIS A 172 -7.23 -19.22 2.41
C HIS A 172 -7.27 -18.02 1.46
N LEU A 173 -6.63 -18.16 0.31
CA LEU A 173 -6.46 -17.08 -0.66
C LEU A 173 -7.59 -17.09 -1.70
N HIS A 174 -8.29 -15.97 -1.82
CA HIS A 174 -9.40 -15.77 -2.77
C HIS A 174 -9.06 -14.65 -3.76
N PRO A 175 -8.35 -14.98 -4.86
CA PRO A 175 -8.08 -14.03 -5.93
C PRO A 175 -9.38 -13.70 -6.68
N ILE A 176 -9.64 -12.41 -6.92
CA ILE A 176 -10.78 -11.93 -7.69
C ILE A 176 -10.26 -11.22 -8.94
N THR A 177 -10.68 -11.66 -10.12
CA THR A 177 -10.30 -10.99 -11.36
C THR A 177 -10.79 -9.56 -11.39
N ARG A 178 -9.87 -8.62 -11.63
CA ARG A 178 -10.18 -7.20 -11.73
C ARG A 178 -11.02 -6.91 -12.97
N VAL A 179 -12.02 -6.08 -12.78
CA VAL A 179 -12.87 -5.58 -13.88
C VAL A 179 -12.39 -4.18 -14.24
N GLY A 180 -12.16 -3.90 -15.52
CA GLY A 180 -11.90 -2.54 -16.03
C GLY A 180 -10.48 -2.31 -16.54
N SER A 181 -9.96 -1.09 -16.34
CA SER A 181 -8.66 -0.61 -16.84
C SER A 181 -7.45 -1.20 -16.09
N GLY A 182 -6.28 -1.16 -16.76
CA GLY A 182 -5.01 -1.51 -16.12
C GLY A 182 -4.70 -0.66 -14.88
N HIS A 183 -3.88 -1.19 -13.99
CA HIS A 183 -3.57 -0.55 -12.69
C HIS A 183 -2.96 0.86 -12.82
N ASP A 184 -2.12 1.08 -13.81
CA ASP A 184 -1.35 2.33 -14.02
C ASP A 184 -1.90 3.20 -15.17
N ASP A 185 -3.13 2.92 -15.64
CA ASP A 185 -3.74 3.74 -16.69
C ASP A 185 -3.94 5.18 -16.20
N PRO A 186 -3.29 6.17 -16.84
CA PRO A 186 -3.31 7.55 -16.36
C PRO A 186 -4.57 8.33 -16.76
N LEU A 187 -5.38 7.79 -17.66
CA LEU A 187 -6.56 8.46 -18.21
C LEU A 187 -7.85 7.74 -17.79
N LEU A 188 -8.92 8.53 -17.65
CA LEU A 188 -10.26 7.98 -17.49
C LEU A 188 -10.65 7.26 -18.78
N GLN A 189 -11.21 6.05 -18.65
CA GLN A 189 -11.71 5.26 -19.79
C GLN A 189 -13.23 5.29 -19.80
N ASP A 190 -13.85 5.04 -20.96
CA ASP A 190 -15.30 4.94 -21.10
C ASP A 190 -15.92 3.70 -20.41
N LYS A 191 -15.12 2.94 -19.69
CA LYS A 191 -15.56 1.78 -18.89
C LYS A 191 -16.05 2.23 -17.52
N ILE A 192 -16.93 1.45 -16.90
CA ILE A 192 -17.50 1.70 -15.56
C ILE A 192 -16.43 1.72 -14.45
N VAL A 193 -15.27 1.10 -14.67
CA VAL A 193 -14.16 1.05 -13.71
C VAL A 193 -12.94 1.73 -14.28
N SER A 194 -12.41 2.71 -13.56
CA SER A 194 -11.16 3.40 -13.87
C SER A 194 -10.09 3.11 -12.82
N SER A 195 -8.81 3.32 -13.17
CA SER A 195 -7.73 3.14 -12.21
C SER A 195 -7.74 4.25 -11.15
N ALA A 196 -7.29 3.94 -9.93
CA ALA A 196 -7.08 4.96 -8.90
C ALA A 196 -6.12 6.08 -9.35
N THR A 197 -5.15 5.75 -10.21
CA THR A 197 -4.22 6.72 -10.80
C THR A 197 -4.93 7.70 -11.73
N ALA A 198 -5.80 7.22 -12.61
CA ALA A 198 -6.58 8.09 -13.49
C ALA A 198 -7.50 9.02 -12.70
N ILE A 199 -8.16 8.51 -11.66
CA ILE A 199 -9.02 9.31 -10.78
C ILE A 199 -8.21 10.41 -10.08
N ARG A 200 -7.05 10.09 -9.51
CA ARG A 200 -6.17 11.10 -8.88
C ARG A 200 -5.69 12.16 -9.85
N ASN A 201 -5.27 11.73 -11.04
CA ASN A 201 -4.85 12.67 -12.09
C ASN A 201 -6.00 13.59 -12.48
N TYR A 202 -7.21 13.06 -12.62
CA TYR A 202 -8.38 13.88 -12.92
C TYR A 202 -8.63 14.94 -11.83
N CYS A 203 -8.63 14.55 -10.55
CA CYS A 203 -8.79 15.48 -9.43
C CYS A 203 -7.75 16.62 -9.43
N LEU A 204 -6.49 16.29 -9.77
CA LEU A 204 -5.41 17.27 -9.80
C LEU A 204 -5.54 18.28 -10.97
N HIS A 205 -6.07 17.84 -12.12
CA HIS A 205 -6.23 18.69 -13.30
C HIS A 205 -7.59 19.41 -13.35
N HIS A 206 -8.60 18.88 -12.65
CA HIS A 206 -9.97 19.42 -12.62
C HIS A 206 -10.49 19.61 -11.18
N PRO A 207 -9.75 20.39 -10.33
CA PRO A 207 -10.07 20.48 -8.90
C PRO A 207 -11.45 21.08 -8.58
N ASN A 208 -12.03 21.82 -9.52
CA ASN A 208 -13.31 22.53 -9.37
C ASN A 208 -14.50 21.80 -10.04
N ASP A 209 -14.22 20.72 -10.78
CA ASP A 209 -15.26 19.94 -11.44
C ASP A 209 -14.91 18.45 -11.49
N LEU A 210 -15.53 17.69 -10.59
CA LEU A 210 -15.37 16.25 -10.49
C LEU A 210 -16.56 15.46 -11.06
N SER A 211 -17.44 16.11 -11.82
CA SER A 211 -18.68 15.50 -12.33
C SER A 211 -18.45 14.21 -13.13
N GLU A 212 -17.36 14.14 -13.91
CA GLU A 212 -16.97 12.95 -14.68
C GLU A 212 -16.63 11.74 -13.78
N LEU A 213 -16.22 11.97 -12.54
CA LEU A 213 -15.90 10.88 -11.61
C LEU A 213 -17.12 10.16 -11.05
N LYS A 214 -18.32 10.70 -11.25
CA LYS A 214 -19.58 10.13 -10.76
C LYS A 214 -19.81 8.67 -11.20
N LYS A 215 -19.30 8.28 -12.36
CA LYS A 215 -19.43 6.92 -12.89
C LYS A 215 -18.42 5.92 -12.30
N TYR A 216 -17.35 6.41 -11.64
CA TYR A 216 -16.26 5.59 -11.12
C TYR A 216 -16.24 5.48 -9.60
N LEU A 217 -16.93 6.39 -8.92
CA LEU A 217 -16.87 6.53 -7.46
C LEU A 217 -18.26 6.27 -6.84
N PRO A 218 -18.32 5.58 -5.69
CA PRO A 218 -19.50 5.61 -4.86
C PRO A 218 -19.89 7.06 -4.51
N LYS A 219 -21.20 7.33 -4.43
CA LYS A 219 -21.73 8.70 -4.21
C LYS A 219 -21.11 9.39 -2.99
N GLY A 220 -20.92 8.68 -1.89
CA GLY A 220 -20.32 9.23 -0.67
C GLY A 220 -18.86 9.61 -0.84
N GLU A 221 -18.10 8.88 -1.66
CA GLU A 221 -16.70 9.15 -1.96
C GLU A 221 -16.55 10.39 -2.84
N LEU A 222 -17.39 10.53 -3.87
CA LEU A 222 -17.41 11.73 -4.71
C LEU A 222 -17.67 12.99 -3.89
N VAL A 223 -18.68 12.99 -3.02
CA VAL A 223 -18.99 14.11 -2.14
C VAL A 223 -17.81 14.43 -1.21
N SER A 224 -17.12 13.43 -0.70
CA SER A 224 -15.95 13.61 0.14
C SER A 224 -14.79 14.25 -0.64
N LEU A 225 -14.55 13.85 -1.88
CA LEU A 225 -13.55 14.46 -2.75
C LEU A 225 -13.91 15.92 -3.10
N GLU A 226 -15.15 16.18 -3.48
CA GLU A 226 -15.63 17.54 -3.80
C GLU A 226 -15.52 18.50 -2.61
N SER A 227 -15.60 17.99 -1.38
CA SER A 227 -15.45 18.81 -0.17
C SER A 227 -14.01 19.21 0.15
N GLN A 228 -13.02 18.61 -0.50
CA GLN A 228 -11.61 18.92 -0.27
C GLN A 228 -11.20 20.23 -0.96
N LYS A 229 -10.47 21.05 -0.23
CA LYS A 229 -9.92 22.31 -0.78
C LYS A 229 -8.61 22.11 -1.54
N VAL A 230 -7.87 21.03 -1.22
CA VAL A 230 -6.55 20.75 -1.76
C VAL A 230 -6.39 19.23 -1.90
N TYR A 231 -5.89 18.79 -3.04
CA TYR A 231 -5.51 17.39 -3.27
C TYR A 231 -4.03 17.19 -2.98
N PRO A 232 -3.66 16.39 -1.98
CA PRO A 232 -2.26 16.14 -1.63
C PRO A 232 -1.47 15.58 -2.81
N ASN A 233 -0.32 16.18 -3.10
CA ASN A 233 0.59 15.74 -4.13
C ASN A 233 2.03 16.19 -3.81
N TRP A 234 3.01 15.62 -4.52
CA TRP A 234 4.41 15.90 -4.24
C TRP A 234 4.84 17.35 -4.52
N ASN A 235 4.21 18.03 -5.47
CA ASN A 235 4.59 19.42 -5.76
C ASN A 235 4.25 20.36 -4.59
N LEU A 236 3.19 20.07 -3.84
CA LEU A 236 2.86 20.81 -2.60
C LEU A 236 3.94 20.64 -1.52
N LEU A 237 4.61 19.50 -1.50
CA LEU A 237 5.62 19.17 -0.48
C LEU A 237 7.06 19.39 -0.97
N PHE A 238 7.25 19.73 -2.24
CA PHE A 238 8.58 19.79 -2.83
C PHE A 238 9.49 20.82 -2.16
N ASN A 239 8.98 21.99 -1.83
CA ASN A 239 9.76 23.03 -1.14
C ASN A 239 10.20 22.59 0.26
N PHE A 240 9.40 21.82 0.98
CA PHE A 240 9.79 21.25 2.26
C PHE A 240 10.87 20.18 2.11
N LEU A 241 10.74 19.32 1.09
CA LEU A 241 11.77 18.35 0.76
C LEU A 241 13.08 19.02 0.37
N LYS A 242 13.01 20.06 -0.47
CA LYS A 242 14.17 20.88 -0.88
C LYS A 242 14.86 21.48 0.35
N TYR A 243 14.11 22.18 1.19
CA TYR A 243 14.64 22.75 2.43
C TYR A 243 15.32 21.66 3.31
N ARG A 244 14.68 20.50 3.47
CA ARG A 244 15.21 19.39 4.30
C ARG A 244 16.54 18.86 3.72
N ILE A 245 16.63 18.67 2.41
CA ILE A 245 17.84 18.17 1.75
C ILE A 245 18.95 19.22 1.83
N GLU A 246 18.66 20.49 1.57
CA GLU A 246 19.65 21.57 1.59
C GLU A 246 20.21 21.80 3.00
N SER A 247 19.36 21.81 4.03
CA SER A 247 19.74 22.10 5.40
C SER A 247 20.40 20.92 6.13
N ALA A 248 20.12 19.68 5.72
CA ALA A 248 20.68 18.50 6.38
C ALA A 248 22.19 18.34 6.14
N SER A 249 22.93 17.84 7.11
CA SER A 249 24.29 17.33 6.88
C SER A 249 24.26 16.03 6.07
N LEU A 250 25.41 15.60 5.54
CA LEU A 250 25.51 14.30 4.86
C LEU A 250 25.23 13.14 5.81
N GLU A 251 25.72 13.22 7.04
CA GLU A 251 25.53 12.21 8.08
C GLU A 251 24.05 12.07 8.44
N GLU A 252 23.32 13.19 8.54
CA GLU A 252 21.87 13.17 8.76
C GLU A 252 21.14 12.48 7.59
N LEU A 253 21.49 12.79 6.35
CA LEU A 253 20.91 12.14 5.18
C LEU A 253 21.25 10.64 5.12
N GLN A 254 22.48 10.25 5.48
CA GLN A 254 22.91 8.85 5.54
C GLN A 254 22.14 8.05 6.58
N SER A 255 21.67 8.69 7.66
CA SER A 255 20.86 8.05 8.70
C SER A 255 19.42 7.72 8.24
N ILE A 256 18.96 8.34 7.15
CA ILE A 256 17.61 8.14 6.61
C ILE A 256 17.44 6.70 6.09
N TYR A 257 16.30 6.12 6.41
CA TYR A 257 15.96 4.76 5.98
C TYR A 257 16.09 4.57 4.47
N GLN A 258 16.76 3.49 4.05
CA GLN A 258 17.06 3.16 2.64
C GLN A 258 17.97 4.16 1.90
N MET A 259 18.58 5.14 2.57
CA MET A 259 19.64 5.92 1.99
C MET A 259 20.87 5.05 1.79
N SER A 260 21.37 4.95 0.59
CA SER A 260 22.47 4.04 0.25
C SER A 260 23.19 4.45 -1.03
N GLU A 261 24.42 3.96 -1.20
CA GLU A 261 25.18 4.02 -2.44
C GLU A 261 25.41 5.44 -2.98
N GLY A 262 25.56 6.43 -2.11
CA GLY A 262 25.83 7.82 -2.50
C GLY A 262 24.63 8.61 -2.96
N LEU A 263 23.39 8.12 -2.72
CA LEU A 263 22.17 8.85 -3.03
C LEU A 263 22.09 10.19 -2.28
N GLU A 264 22.66 10.28 -1.07
CA GLU A 264 22.72 11.51 -0.28
C GLU A 264 23.49 12.62 -1.02
N TYR A 265 24.60 12.29 -1.67
CA TYR A 265 25.38 13.24 -2.48
C TYR A 265 24.57 13.67 -3.71
N LYS A 266 24.02 12.69 -4.43
CA LYS A 266 23.23 12.95 -5.63
C LYS A 266 21.99 13.80 -5.33
N MET A 267 21.29 13.51 -4.24
CA MET A 267 20.13 14.30 -3.83
C MET A 267 20.52 15.74 -3.50
N LYS A 268 21.64 15.97 -2.81
CA LYS A 268 22.14 17.32 -2.53
C LYS A 268 22.56 18.08 -3.79
N GLU A 269 23.18 17.41 -4.75
CA GLU A 269 23.59 18.03 -6.00
C GLU A 269 22.38 18.43 -6.85
N GLU A 270 21.47 17.47 -7.11
CA GLU A 270 20.37 17.67 -8.05
C GLU A 270 19.24 18.56 -7.52
N ILE A 271 19.09 18.68 -6.20
CA ILE A 271 18.02 19.49 -5.61
C ILE A 271 18.14 20.98 -5.92
N HIS A 272 19.36 21.47 -6.17
CA HIS A 272 19.59 22.87 -6.48
C HIS A 272 19.04 23.28 -7.84
N THR A 273 19.05 22.36 -8.82
CA THR A 273 18.64 22.62 -10.21
C THR A 273 17.22 22.17 -10.50
N ALA A 274 16.63 21.36 -9.62
CA ALA A 274 15.29 20.84 -9.82
C ALA A 274 14.21 21.92 -9.62
N GLU A 275 13.35 22.08 -10.62
CA GLU A 275 12.24 23.04 -10.61
C GLU A 275 11.01 22.51 -9.85
N ASP A 276 10.77 21.20 -9.94
CA ASP A 276 9.66 20.51 -9.31
C ASP A 276 10.06 19.10 -8.86
N PHE A 277 9.15 18.41 -8.17
CA PHE A 277 9.39 17.05 -7.70
C PHE A 277 9.62 16.05 -8.85
N THR A 278 8.96 16.25 -9.99
CA THR A 278 9.09 15.34 -11.14
C THR A 278 10.46 15.45 -11.79
N SER A 279 10.96 16.67 -11.98
CA SER A 279 12.30 16.93 -12.49
C SER A 279 13.37 16.41 -11.54
N PHE A 280 13.23 16.67 -10.23
CA PHE A 280 14.11 16.13 -9.20
C PHE A 280 14.19 14.60 -9.24
N LEU A 281 13.02 13.95 -9.28
CA LEU A 281 12.95 12.49 -9.30
C LEU A 281 13.62 11.88 -10.55
N ARG A 282 13.53 12.56 -11.71
CA ARG A 282 14.23 12.18 -12.95
C ARG A 282 15.75 12.34 -12.82
N GLN A 283 16.22 13.43 -12.23
CA GLN A 283 17.63 13.73 -12.05
C GLN A 283 18.32 12.71 -11.13
N ILE A 284 17.67 12.33 -10.00
CA ILE A 284 18.23 11.31 -9.09
C ILE A 284 18.06 9.87 -9.59
N LYS A 285 17.29 9.63 -10.67
CA LYS A 285 17.02 8.29 -11.22
C LYS A 285 18.29 7.65 -11.80
N SER A 286 18.49 6.39 -11.47
CA SER A 286 19.49 5.52 -12.09
C SER A 286 18.85 4.18 -12.50
N LYS A 287 19.60 3.33 -13.22
CA LYS A 287 19.13 1.99 -13.60
C LYS A 287 18.88 1.08 -12.38
N ARG A 288 19.58 1.32 -11.26
CA ARG A 288 19.49 0.49 -10.03
C ARG A 288 18.19 0.68 -9.25
N TYR A 289 17.53 1.84 -9.36
CA TYR A 289 16.41 2.21 -8.50
C TYR A 289 15.13 2.41 -9.29
N THR A 290 14.04 1.83 -8.83
CA THR A 290 12.71 2.14 -9.36
C THR A 290 12.26 3.54 -8.91
N TYR A 291 11.36 4.18 -9.67
CA TYR A 291 10.74 5.44 -9.24
C TYR A 291 9.98 5.30 -7.92
N ALA A 292 9.37 4.15 -7.65
CA ALA A 292 8.69 3.90 -6.39
C ALA A 292 9.67 3.90 -5.20
N ARG A 293 10.85 3.28 -5.35
CA ARG A 293 11.91 3.32 -4.31
C ARG A 293 12.38 4.74 -4.04
N LEU A 294 12.65 5.51 -5.10
CA LEU A 294 13.11 6.89 -4.95
C LEU A 294 12.04 7.80 -4.34
N ARG A 295 10.76 7.61 -4.68
CA ARG A 295 9.67 8.34 -4.03
C ARG A 295 9.56 8.01 -2.54
N ARG A 296 9.70 6.73 -2.16
CA ARG A 296 9.75 6.35 -0.74
C ARG A 296 10.92 7.00 -0.02
N LEU A 297 12.12 6.97 -0.65
CA LEU A 297 13.29 7.64 -0.09
C LEU A 297 13.07 9.14 0.12
N CYS A 298 12.50 9.84 -0.87
CA CYS A 298 12.13 11.24 -0.73
C CYS A 298 11.14 11.45 0.43
N LEU A 299 10.19 10.54 0.62
CA LEU A 299 9.23 10.63 1.72
C LEU A 299 9.90 10.38 3.07
N TYR A 300 10.78 9.41 3.18
CA TYR A 300 11.56 9.18 4.41
C TYR A 300 12.45 10.38 4.74
N THR A 301 13.08 10.98 3.73
CA THR A 301 13.89 12.21 3.89
C THR A 301 13.04 13.38 4.37
N LEU A 302 11.89 13.61 3.74
CA LEU A 302 10.96 14.68 4.12
C LEU A 302 10.48 14.53 5.57
N LEU A 303 10.16 13.31 5.99
CA LEU A 303 9.64 13.01 7.33
C LEU A 303 10.75 12.72 8.35
N ASN A 304 12.01 12.76 7.92
CA ASN A 304 13.18 12.44 8.74
C ASN A 304 13.12 11.04 9.38
N VAL A 305 12.62 10.06 8.65
CA VAL A 305 12.50 8.68 9.12
C VAL A 305 13.83 7.97 9.01
N THR A 306 14.39 7.57 10.13
CA THR A 306 15.71 6.93 10.22
C THR A 306 15.64 5.41 10.13
N GLU A 307 16.76 4.79 9.78
CA GLU A 307 16.92 3.33 9.80
C GLU A 307 16.62 2.74 11.19
N LYS A 308 17.03 3.46 12.24
CA LYS A 308 16.80 3.04 13.63
C LYS A 308 15.32 3.04 13.96
N GLU A 309 14.59 4.12 13.64
CA GLU A 309 13.15 4.21 13.92
C GLU A 309 12.35 3.12 13.24
N ILE A 310 12.67 2.78 11.99
CA ILE A 310 12.01 1.67 11.30
C ILE A 310 12.32 0.33 11.99
N LYS A 311 13.56 0.06 12.37
CA LYS A 311 13.92 -1.17 13.09
C LYS A 311 13.22 -1.28 14.44
N ASP A 312 13.18 -0.19 15.20
CA ASP A 312 12.50 -0.14 16.50
C ASP A 312 10.99 -0.38 16.35
N SER A 313 10.37 0.19 15.31
CA SER A 313 8.93 0.03 15.03
C SER A 313 8.51 -1.41 14.67
N TYR A 314 9.43 -2.24 14.21
CA TYR A 314 9.14 -3.67 13.97
C TYR A 314 9.09 -4.50 15.26
N GLN A 315 9.67 -4.00 16.34
CA GLN A 315 9.67 -4.67 17.65
C GLN A 315 8.43 -4.30 18.47
N ASP A 316 7.90 -3.10 18.28
CA ASP A 316 6.72 -2.59 19.00
C ASP A 316 5.61 -2.19 18.03
N VAL A 317 5.05 -3.21 17.37
CA VAL A 317 3.99 -3.01 16.38
C VAL A 317 2.65 -2.78 17.08
N SER A 318 2.02 -1.64 16.82
CA SER A 318 0.64 -1.35 17.20
C SER A 318 -0.19 -0.92 16.00
N THR A 319 -1.51 -1.01 16.09
CA THR A 319 -2.42 -0.57 15.01
C THR A 319 -3.50 0.36 15.50
N LEU A 320 -3.87 1.34 14.69
CA LEU A 320 -4.96 2.26 14.99
C LEU A 320 -6.26 1.75 14.37
N LEU A 321 -7.30 1.62 15.19
CA LEU A 321 -8.66 1.34 14.72
C LEU A 321 -9.26 2.61 14.10
N LEU A 322 -9.43 2.60 12.77
CA LEU A 322 -9.97 3.74 12.03
C LEU A 322 -11.50 3.77 12.01
N GLY A 323 -12.14 2.61 12.19
CA GLY A 323 -13.59 2.58 12.26
C GLY A 323 -14.15 1.17 12.38
N TYR A 324 -15.42 1.08 12.77
CA TYR A 324 -16.10 -0.20 12.99
C TYR A 324 -17.61 -0.13 12.77
N SER A 325 -18.22 -1.24 12.34
CA SER A 325 -19.65 -1.50 12.35
C SER A 325 -20.09 -2.12 13.66
N SER A 326 -21.41 -2.25 13.88
CA SER A 326 -21.95 -3.00 15.03
C SER A 326 -21.45 -4.44 15.06
N ARG A 327 -21.33 -5.11 13.91
CA ARG A 327 -20.79 -6.47 13.77
C ARG A 327 -19.30 -6.49 14.15
N GLY A 328 -18.52 -5.54 13.64
CA GLY A 328 -17.10 -5.40 13.97
C GLY A 328 -16.86 -5.16 15.46
N ARG A 329 -17.66 -4.29 16.09
CA ARG A 329 -17.61 -4.07 17.54
C ARG A 329 -17.85 -5.35 18.34
N ASN A 330 -18.84 -6.15 17.94
CA ASN A 330 -19.14 -7.42 18.61
C ASN A 330 -18.01 -8.43 18.40
N TYR A 331 -17.40 -8.47 17.23
CA TYR A 331 -16.25 -9.32 16.96
C TYR A 331 -15.04 -8.91 17.81
N LEU A 332 -14.67 -7.63 17.85
CA LEU A 332 -13.56 -7.13 18.68
C LEU A 332 -13.71 -7.51 20.16
N LYS A 333 -14.93 -7.47 20.70
CA LYS A 333 -15.18 -7.91 22.09
C LYS A 333 -14.82 -9.39 22.30
N LYS A 334 -15.04 -10.24 21.29
CA LYS A 334 -14.74 -11.67 21.36
C LYS A 334 -13.25 -11.95 21.32
N ILE A 335 -12.52 -11.29 20.38
CA ILE A 335 -11.10 -11.57 20.15
C ILE A 335 -10.14 -10.78 21.06
N ARG A 336 -10.63 -9.82 21.83
CA ARG A 336 -9.82 -8.86 22.60
C ARG A 336 -8.72 -9.50 23.46
N LYS A 337 -8.93 -10.73 23.94
CA LYS A 337 -7.97 -11.45 24.77
C LYS A 337 -6.92 -12.21 23.95
N ASP A 338 -7.22 -12.50 22.69
CA ASP A 338 -6.41 -13.36 21.82
C ASP A 338 -5.56 -12.54 20.84
N VAL A 339 -5.91 -11.27 20.61
CA VAL A 339 -5.18 -10.37 19.70
C VAL A 339 -3.81 -10.03 20.29
N GLN A 340 -2.76 -10.32 19.52
CA GLN A 340 -1.37 -10.06 19.92
C GLN A 340 -0.96 -8.60 19.68
N VAL A 341 -1.45 -7.98 18.59
CA VAL A 341 -1.12 -6.60 18.24
C VAL A 341 -1.90 -5.60 19.10
N PRO A 342 -1.25 -4.66 19.83
CA PRO A 342 -1.95 -3.62 20.57
C PRO A 342 -2.84 -2.76 19.65
N ILE A 343 -4.13 -2.64 20.02
CA ILE A 343 -5.09 -1.84 19.26
C ILE A 343 -5.27 -0.48 19.92
N ILE A 344 -4.90 0.57 19.21
CA ILE A 344 -5.14 1.96 19.60
C ILE A 344 -6.52 2.35 19.10
N SER A 345 -7.44 2.69 20.00
CA SER A 345 -8.79 3.13 19.65
C SER A 345 -9.00 4.64 19.78
N LYS A 346 -8.05 5.34 20.41
CA LYS A 346 -8.04 6.80 20.58
C LYS A 346 -6.60 7.28 20.60
N VAL A 347 -6.30 8.22 19.71
CA VAL A 347 -4.99 8.89 19.71
C VAL A 347 -5.01 9.94 20.83
N ASP A 348 -4.11 9.83 21.79
CA ASP A 348 -3.88 10.79 22.86
C ASP A 348 -2.38 11.12 22.96
N LYS A 349 -1.99 11.92 23.99
CA LYS A 349 -0.59 12.33 24.17
C LYS A 349 0.38 11.18 24.50
N LYS A 350 -0.11 9.97 24.73
CA LYS A 350 0.71 8.80 25.09
C LYS A 350 0.88 7.80 23.92
N ASN A 351 0.13 7.99 22.84
CA ASN A 351 0.13 7.13 21.66
C ASN A 351 0.60 7.90 20.42
#